data_9c4738f164a4ccf4f82d1111d4cbe46a
#
_entry.id   9c4738f164a4ccf4f82d1111d4cbe46a
#
_cell.length_a   1.000
_cell.length_b   1.000
_cell.length_c   1.000
_cell.angle_alpha   90.00
_cell.angle_beta   90.00
_cell.angle_gamma   90.00
#
_symmetry.space_group_name_H-M   'P 1'
#
loop_
_entity.id
_entity.type
_entity.pdbx_description
1 polymer ?
#
loop_
_entity_poly.entity_id
_entity_poly.type
_entity_poly.pdbx_seq_one_letter_code
_entity_poly.pdbx_strand_id
1 'polypeptide(L)'
;MLPRHEVPLIAFEAVIRGGSRLDPLGREGAASLTAELLTYGAGERDAYAFADAVEGAGGTLDADAHREAILVHGQFLAQDRELLLELLSDALQRPHFDALELDKVRRRRIESIRAAKDSEPQSLLDLYGRALLFGEHAYGKPTSGSETSLAAIGREDIVGAYRRQFGADRLALIFAGDFDPVWMREAVTQAFASWHRAGEPLATLPAPERVSGRRVLLVDSPGSEQTYFWIGNVGVPRAYTLRAALDVTNTAFGGSFGSMLMQALRTRTGLTYSVHSSFRRGTVAGEFAIHSFTQTEATARALSIALETLDTLKHRGPPAGSIASARNYILGQYPLAFETASDWAAALADLELYGLPDSYIDDYDPALQAVDDRQVDEVVRSAFPASADVDIALIGDAERIRVDAAALGVLRERALSAPQFR
;
A
#
# COMPACT_ATOMS: atom_id res chain seq x y z
N MET A 1 13.96 -19.16 -1.18
CA MET A 1 13.81 -20.13 -0.07
C MET A 1 14.81 -19.79 1.03
N LEU A 2 14.34 -19.59 2.26
CA LEU A 2 15.16 -19.22 3.42
C LEU A 2 14.91 -20.24 4.56
N PRO A 3 15.68 -21.33 4.67
CA PRO A 3 15.49 -22.30 5.76
C PRO A 3 15.93 -21.69 7.09
N ARG A 4 15.07 -21.83 8.11
CA ARG A 4 15.26 -21.38 9.51
C ARG A 4 14.60 -22.37 10.44
N HIS A 5 15.37 -22.94 11.38
CA HIS A 5 14.95 -24.06 12.22
C HIS A 5 14.69 -23.70 13.69
N GLU A 6 14.61 -22.39 13.99
CA GLU A 6 14.41 -21.91 15.37
C GLU A 6 12.98 -22.15 15.88
N VAL A 7 12.00 -22.12 14.96
CA VAL A 7 10.58 -22.35 15.26
C VAL A 7 10.02 -23.32 14.19
N PRO A 8 9.20 -24.33 14.57
CA PRO A 8 8.68 -25.31 13.64
C PRO A 8 7.52 -24.76 12.79
N LEU A 9 7.75 -23.64 12.12
CA LEU A 9 6.80 -22.95 11.24
C LEU A 9 7.38 -22.77 9.86
N ILE A 10 6.52 -22.82 8.84
CA ILE A 10 6.82 -22.41 7.46
C ILE A 10 5.90 -21.26 7.10
N ALA A 11 6.48 -20.09 6.86
CA ALA A 11 5.80 -18.96 6.26
C ALA A 11 6.01 -18.94 4.75
N PHE A 12 5.02 -18.47 4.01
CA PHE A 12 5.10 -18.35 2.55
C PHE A 12 4.51 -17.05 2.05
N GLU A 13 5.03 -16.61 0.90
CA GLU A 13 4.50 -15.54 0.07
C GLU A 13 4.47 -16.01 -1.39
N ALA A 14 3.31 -15.97 -2.01
CA ALA A 14 3.14 -16.15 -3.45
C ALA A 14 2.84 -14.79 -4.08
N VAL A 15 3.79 -14.28 -4.85
CA VAL A 15 3.67 -12.99 -5.54
C VAL A 15 3.17 -13.23 -6.95
N ILE A 16 1.97 -12.77 -7.26
CA ILE A 16 1.41 -12.78 -8.62
C ILE A 16 1.51 -11.36 -9.19
N ARG A 17 2.43 -11.15 -10.12
CA ARG A 17 2.66 -9.83 -10.72
C ARG A 17 1.46 -9.37 -11.53
N GLY A 18 1.08 -8.10 -11.35
CA GLY A 18 -0.08 -7.48 -12.02
C GLY A 18 -0.87 -6.59 -11.07
N GLY A 19 -1.69 -7.18 -10.22
CA GLY A 19 -2.49 -6.45 -9.22
C GLY A 19 -3.58 -5.55 -9.81
N SER A 20 -4.08 -4.62 -9.00
CA SER A 20 -5.20 -3.76 -9.39
C SER A 20 -4.90 -2.77 -10.52
N ARG A 21 -3.62 -2.58 -10.89
CA ARG A 21 -3.28 -1.79 -12.08
C ARG A 21 -3.90 -2.36 -13.37
N LEU A 22 -4.19 -3.65 -13.39
CA LEU A 22 -4.78 -4.37 -14.52
C LEU A 22 -6.31 -4.36 -14.50
N ASP A 23 -6.94 -3.80 -13.48
CA ASP A 23 -8.39 -3.70 -13.43
C ASP A 23 -8.90 -2.85 -14.61
N PRO A 24 -9.90 -3.32 -15.34
CA PRO A 24 -10.52 -2.52 -16.39
C PRO A 24 -11.21 -1.28 -15.81
N LEU A 25 -11.31 -0.23 -16.62
CA LEU A 25 -12.05 0.97 -16.22
C LEU A 25 -13.52 0.61 -15.91
N GLY A 26 -14.00 1.09 -14.76
CA GLY A 26 -15.33 0.76 -14.24
C GLY A 26 -15.45 -0.64 -13.60
N ARG A 27 -14.33 -1.34 -13.47
CA ARG A 27 -14.22 -2.64 -12.78
C ARG A 27 -13.09 -2.61 -11.73
N GLU A 28 -12.76 -1.42 -11.23
CA GLU A 28 -11.78 -1.26 -10.15
C GLU A 28 -12.24 -2.07 -8.93
N GLY A 29 -11.32 -2.82 -8.35
CA GLY A 29 -11.60 -3.80 -7.30
C GLY A 29 -11.73 -5.25 -7.78
N ALA A 30 -11.68 -5.50 -9.10
CA ALA A 30 -11.74 -6.87 -9.64
C ALA A 30 -10.56 -7.72 -9.15
N ALA A 31 -9.33 -7.19 -9.17
CA ALA A 31 -8.16 -7.89 -8.62
C ALA A 31 -8.33 -8.20 -7.13
N SER A 32 -8.89 -7.26 -6.37
CA SER A 32 -9.10 -7.41 -4.93
C SER A 32 -10.19 -8.45 -4.61
N LEU A 33 -11.29 -8.47 -5.35
CA LEU A 33 -12.30 -9.53 -5.23
C LEU A 33 -11.76 -10.89 -5.68
N THR A 34 -10.95 -10.92 -6.75
CA THR A 34 -10.30 -12.14 -7.22
C THR A 34 -9.38 -12.71 -6.15
N ALA A 35 -8.52 -11.88 -5.54
CA ALA A 35 -7.62 -12.29 -4.47
C ALA A 35 -8.40 -12.91 -3.31
N GLU A 36 -9.38 -12.19 -2.76
CA GLU A 36 -10.18 -12.68 -1.64
C GLU A 36 -10.90 -13.99 -1.93
N LEU A 37 -11.42 -14.15 -3.15
CA LEU A 37 -12.15 -15.37 -3.54
C LEU A 37 -11.25 -16.59 -3.79
N LEU A 38 -9.93 -16.47 -3.80
CA LEU A 38 -9.01 -17.62 -3.93
C LEU A 38 -9.19 -18.64 -2.78
N THR A 39 -9.56 -18.15 -1.60
CA THR A 39 -9.74 -18.95 -0.39
C THR A 39 -11.20 -19.33 -0.12
N TYR A 40 -12.13 -18.89 -0.98
CA TYR A 40 -13.57 -19.21 -0.87
C TYR A 40 -13.98 -20.41 -1.71
N GLY A 41 -13.19 -21.49 -1.58
CA GLY A 41 -13.35 -22.77 -2.26
C GLY A 41 -12.37 -22.92 -3.42
N ALA A 42 -11.61 -24.02 -3.36
CA ALA A 42 -10.60 -24.37 -4.35
C ALA A 42 -10.37 -25.90 -4.36
N GLY A 43 -9.95 -26.42 -5.51
CA GLY A 43 -9.75 -27.85 -5.69
C GLY A 43 -11.05 -28.64 -5.48
N GLU A 44 -11.07 -29.53 -4.50
CA GLU A 44 -12.25 -30.33 -4.13
C GLU A 44 -13.00 -29.77 -2.92
N ARG A 45 -12.53 -28.67 -2.33
CA ARG A 45 -13.07 -28.05 -1.11
C ARG A 45 -13.95 -26.86 -1.44
N ASP A 46 -15.18 -26.82 -0.92
CA ASP A 46 -15.96 -25.59 -0.88
C ASP A 46 -15.37 -24.59 0.12
N ALA A 47 -15.96 -23.41 0.24
CA ALA A 47 -15.44 -22.34 1.09
C ALA A 47 -15.30 -22.76 2.57
N TYR A 48 -16.25 -23.52 3.09
CA TYR A 48 -16.21 -23.98 4.47
C TYR A 48 -15.12 -25.05 4.67
N ALA A 49 -15.07 -26.06 3.81
CA ALA A 49 -14.09 -27.14 3.90
C ALA A 49 -12.65 -26.62 3.66
N PHE A 50 -12.49 -25.57 2.84
CA PHE A 50 -11.18 -24.93 2.65
C PHE A 50 -10.74 -24.21 3.93
N ALA A 51 -11.60 -23.38 4.51
CA ALA A 51 -11.31 -22.68 5.76
C ALA A 51 -11.04 -23.67 6.92
N ASP A 52 -11.87 -24.72 7.05
CA ASP A 52 -11.69 -25.77 8.07
C ASP A 52 -10.34 -26.51 7.92
N ALA A 53 -9.89 -26.76 6.69
CA ALA A 53 -8.58 -27.37 6.44
C ALA A 53 -7.41 -26.48 6.85
N VAL A 54 -7.50 -25.15 6.61
CA VAL A 54 -6.49 -24.18 7.03
C VAL A 54 -6.48 -24.04 8.55
N GLU A 55 -7.65 -23.73 9.15
CA GLU A 55 -7.79 -23.46 10.58
C GLU A 55 -7.57 -24.73 11.42
N GLY A 56 -8.03 -25.90 10.93
CA GLY A 56 -7.83 -27.19 11.59
C GLY A 56 -6.36 -27.59 11.72
N ALA A 57 -5.48 -27.11 10.83
CA ALA A 57 -4.03 -27.26 10.94
C ALA A 57 -3.37 -26.14 11.78
N GLY A 58 -4.15 -25.22 12.34
CA GLY A 58 -3.61 -24.04 13.03
C GLY A 58 -2.84 -23.10 12.08
N GLY A 59 -3.10 -23.21 10.77
CA GLY A 59 -2.46 -22.40 9.75
C GLY A 59 -3.21 -21.11 9.44
N THR A 60 -2.60 -20.29 8.58
CA THR A 60 -3.23 -19.13 7.93
C THR A 60 -2.95 -19.18 6.45
N LEU A 61 -3.91 -18.77 5.63
CA LEU A 61 -3.77 -18.58 4.19
C LEU A 61 -4.73 -17.47 3.76
N ASP A 62 -4.16 -16.32 3.44
CA ASP A 62 -4.86 -15.11 3.05
C ASP A 62 -4.39 -14.61 1.69
N ALA A 63 -5.21 -13.81 1.02
CA ALA A 63 -4.86 -13.24 -0.27
C ALA A 63 -5.32 -11.79 -0.40
N ASP A 64 -4.39 -10.91 -0.76
CA ASP A 64 -4.62 -9.48 -0.90
C ASP A 64 -4.15 -8.96 -2.25
N ALA A 65 -4.96 -8.06 -2.84
CA ALA A 65 -4.53 -7.35 -4.01
C ALA A 65 -3.90 -6.01 -3.64
N HIS A 66 -2.69 -5.83 -4.14
CA HIS A 66 -1.98 -4.56 -4.15
C HIS A 66 -2.05 -3.94 -5.55
N ARG A 67 -1.45 -2.78 -5.68
CA ARG A 67 -1.44 -2.04 -6.95
C ARG A 67 -0.75 -2.81 -8.08
N GLU A 68 0.38 -3.46 -7.78
CA GLU A 68 1.28 -4.10 -8.75
C GLU A 68 1.37 -5.62 -8.63
N ALA A 69 0.74 -6.19 -7.62
CA ALA A 69 0.71 -7.64 -7.38
C ALA A 69 -0.57 -8.06 -6.65
N ILE A 70 -0.88 -9.34 -6.74
CA ILE A 70 -1.70 -10.06 -5.76
C ILE A 70 -0.72 -10.87 -4.93
N LEU A 71 -0.84 -10.80 -3.60
CA LEU A 71 -0.06 -11.55 -2.65
C LEU A 71 -0.95 -12.62 -2.03
N VAL A 72 -0.49 -13.87 -2.03
CA VAL A 72 -1.13 -14.95 -1.25
C VAL A 72 -0.11 -15.38 -0.22
N HIS A 73 -0.46 -15.23 1.04
CA HIS A 73 0.49 -15.39 2.14
C HIS A 73 -0.11 -16.15 3.31
N GLY A 74 0.75 -16.65 4.16
CA GLY A 74 0.33 -17.36 5.36
C GLY A 74 1.45 -18.15 5.99
N GLN A 75 1.06 -18.97 6.97
CA GLN A 75 1.99 -19.84 7.68
C GLN A 75 1.31 -21.12 8.15
N PHE A 76 2.08 -22.19 8.23
CA PHE A 76 1.66 -23.50 8.75
C PHE A 76 2.74 -24.09 9.64
N LEU A 77 2.39 -25.06 10.47
CA LEU A 77 3.38 -25.87 11.16
C LEU A 77 4.22 -26.66 10.14
N ALA A 78 5.50 -26.85 10.42
CA ALA A 78 6.43 -27.58 9.54
C ALA A 78 5.98 -29.02 9.24
N GLN A 79 5.27 -29.65 10.18
CA GLN A 79 4.68 -30.99 9.99
C GLN A 79 3.56 -31.00 8.94
N ASP A 80 2.87 -29.88 8.72
CA ASP A 80 1.72 -29.75 7.80
C ASP A 80 2.12 -29.18 6.43
N ARG A 81 3.40 -29.24 6.09
CA ARG A 81 3.98 -28.72 4.84
C ARG A 81 3.34 -29.26 3.56
N GLU A 82 2.89 -30.51 3.57
CA GLU A 82 2.21 -31.13 2.42
C GLU A 82 0.83 -30.52 2.23
N LEU A 83 0.08 -30.34 3.32
CA LEU A 83 -1.23 -29.68 3.31
C LEU A 83 -1.11 -28.21 2.88
N LEU A 84 -0.08 -27.49 3.37
CA LEU A 84 0.23 -26.12 2.92
C LEU A 84 0.34 -26.07 1.40
N LEU A 85 1.18 -26.94 0.80
CA LEU A 85 1.41 -26.93 -0.64
C LEU A 85 0.17 -27.34 -1.43
N GLU A 86 -0.63 -28.29 -0.92
CA GLU A 86 -1.90 -28.68 -1.52
C GLU A 86 -2.87 -27.51 -1.55
N LEU A 87 -3.12 -26.86 -0.40
CA LEU A 87 -4.05 -25.74 -0.28
C LEU A 87 -3.60 -24.52 -1.10
N LEU A 88 -2.30 -24.18 -1.06
CA LEU A 88 -1.75 -23.10 -1.84
C LEU A 88 -1.86 -23.38 -3.35
N SER A 89 -1.55 -24.60 -3.77
CA SER A 89 -1.68 -25.03 -5.17
C SER A 89 -3.14 -24.97 -5.64
N ASP A 90 -4.08 -25.43 -4.80
CA ASP A 90 -5.51 -25.39 -5.12
C ASP A 90 -6.02 -23.94 -5.24
N ALA A 91 -5.71 -23.10 -4.27
CA ALA A 91 -6.10 -21.69 -4.28
C ALA A 91 -5.57 -20.96 -5.53
N LEU A 92 -4.32 -21.22 -5.93
CA LEU A 92 -3.70 -20.56 -7.07
C LEU A 92 -4.12 -21.12 -8.43
N GLN A 93 -4.38 -22.42 -8.55
CA GLN A 93 -4.60 -23.08 -9.84
C GLN A 93 -6.05 -23.47 -10.09
N ARG A 94 -6.84 -23.76 -9.03
CA ARG A 94 -8.19 -24.31 -9.13
C ARG A 94 -9.22 -23.59 -8.25
N PRO A 95 -9.22 -22.23 -8.19
CA PRO A 95 -10.23 -21.51 -7.41
C PRO A 95 -11.62 -21.67 -8.06
N HIS A 96 -12.67 -21.77 -7.25
CA HIS A 96 -14.04 -21.99 -7.74
C HIS A 96 -14.70 -20.71 -8.26
N PHE A 97 -14.42 -19.59 -7.63
CA PHE A 97 -15.10 -18.32 -7.90
C PHE A 97 -16.62 -18.49 -7.90
N ASP A 98 -17.15 -19.09 -6.83
CA ASP A 98 -18.57 -19.31 -6.69
C ASP A 98 -19.35 -17.99 -6.73
N ALA A 99 -20.49 -17.98 -7.44
CA ALA A 99 -21.27 -16.77 -7.65
C ALA A 99 -21.93 -16.27 -6.35
N LEU A 100 -22.33 -17.17 -5.46
CA LEU A 100 -22.93 -16.80 -4.18
C LEU A 100 -21.86 -16.21 -3.23
N GLU A 101 -20.66 -16.79 -3.22
CA GLU A 101 -19.55 -16.25 -2.43
C GLU A 101 -19.12 -14.87 -2.96
N LEU A 102 -19.03 -14.70 -4.27
CA LEU A 102 -18.78 -13.39 -4.87
C LEU A 102 -19.83 -12.35 -4.43
N ASP A 103 -21.11 -12.72 -4.43
CA ASP A 103 -22.18 -11.81 -4.02
C ASP A 103 -22.09 -11.41 -2.55
N LYS A 104 -21.68 -12.33 -1.67
CA LYS A 104 -21.46 -12.05 -0.24
C LYS A 104 -20.29 -11.08 -0.05
N VAL A 105 -19.14 -11.39 -0.65
CA VAL A 105 -17.91 -10.59 -0.54
C VAL A 105 -18.14 -9.19 -1.10
N ARG A 106 -18.73 -9.09 -2.30
CA ARG A 106 -19.04 -7.81 -2.95
C ARG A 106 -19.95 -6.92 -2.09
N ARG A 107 -21.04 -7.48 -1.57
CA ARG A 107 -21.95 -6.75 -0.66
C ARG A 107 -21.23 -6.28 0.60
N ARG A 108 -20.48 -7.14 1.25
CA ARG A 108 -19.71 -6.78 2.45
C ARG A 108 -18.74 -5.63 2.17
N ARG A 109 -18.04 -5.62 1.03
CA ARG A 109 -17.13 -4.53 0.66
C ARG A 109 -17.87 -3.22 0.38
N ILE A 110 -19.00 -3.24 -0.30
CA ILE A 110 -19.83 -2.06 -0.51
C ILE A 110 -20.31 -1.49 0.83
N GLU A 111 -20.82 -2.35 1.73
CA GLU A 111 -21.24 -1.92 3.05
C GLU A 111 -20.06 -1.37 3.89
N SER A 112 -18.86 -1.96 3.80
CA SER A 112 -17.66 -1.41 4.43
C SER A 112 -17.33 0.00 3.95
N ILE A 113 -17.44 0.26 2.64
CA ILE A 113 -17.20 1.60 2.08
C ILE A 113 -18.25 2.59 2.62
N ARG A 114 -19.52 2.18 2.69
CA ARG A 114 -20.60 3.01 3.24
C ARG A 114 -20.39 3.30 4.72
N ALA A 115 -20.09 2.28 5.50
CA ALA A 115 -19.77 2.43 6.91
C ALA A 115 -18.57 3.37 7.14
N ALA A 116 -17.53 3.26 6.32
CA ALA A 116 -16.39 4.16 6.38
C ALA A 116 -16.78 5.62 6.08
N LYS A 117 -17.67 5.86 5.11
CA LYS A 117 -18.18 7.22 4.84
C LYS A 117 -18.95 7.79 6.03
N ASP A 118 -19.72 6.96 6.72
CA ASP A 118 -20.58 7.39 7.82
C ASP A 118 -19.82 7.60 9.14
N SER A 119 -18.82 6.74 9.43
CA SER A 119 -18.20 6.71 10.75
C SER A 119 -16.68 6.93 10.77
N GLU A 120 -15.98 6.63 9.67
CA GLU A 120 -14.52 6.70 9.60
C GLU A 120 -14.02 7.34 8.29
N PRO A 121 -14.49 8.55 7.92
CA PRO A 121 -14.18 9.16 6.64
C PRO A 121 -12.69 9.35 6.41
N GLN A 122 -11.88 9.47 7.48
CA GLN A 122 -10.42 9.55 7.41
C GLN A 122 -9.78 8.33 6.74
N SER A 123 -10.38 7.15 6.83
CA SER A 123 -9.89 5.93 6.19
C SER A 123 -9.93 5.99 4.66
N LEU A 124 -10.75 6.89 4.10
CA LEU A 124 -10.92 7.10 2.68
C LEU A 124 -10.00 8.21 2.12
N LEU A 125 -9.31 8.94 2.98
CA LEU A 125 -8.51 10.11 2.60
C LEU A 125 -7.43 9.77 1.55
N ASP A 126 -6.73 8.65 1.72
CA ASP A 126 -5.73 8.16 0.77
C ASP A 126 -6.33 7.85 -0.60
N LEU A 127 -7.57 7.35 -0.66
CA LEU A 127 -8.23 7.04 -1.94
C LEU A 127 -8.52 8.32 -2.72
N TYR A 128 -9.02 9.34 -2.05
CA TYR A 128 -9.26 10.66 -2.65
C TYR A 128 -7.95 11.35 -3.05
N GLY A 129 -6.95 11.33 -2.17
CA GLY A 129 -5.62 11.91 -2.45
C GLY A 129 -4.98 11.30 -3.69
N ARG A 130 -4.97 9.96 -3.78
CA ARG A 130 -4.42 9.25 -4.95
C ARG A 130 -5.24 9.44 -6.21
N ALA A 131 -6.56 9.44 -6.10
CA ALA A 131 -7.44 9.69 -7.24
C ALA A 131 -7.19 11.09 -7.82
N LEU A 132 -6.96 12.10 -6.97
CA LEU A 132 -6.58 13.45 -7.40
C LEU A 132 -5.18 13.46 -8.03
N LEU A 133 -4.19 12.87 -7.34
CA LEU A 133 -2.79 12.90 -7.73
C LEU A 133 -2.54 12.21 -9.07
N PHE A 134 -2.99 10.99 -9.19
CA PHE A 134 -2.66 10.13 -10.33
C PHE A 134 -3.70 10.17 -11.46
N GLY A 135 -4.89 10.73 -11.24
CA GLY A 135 -5.92 10.85 -12.25
C GLY A 135 -6.18 9.52 -12.99
N GLU A 136 -6.04 9.51 -14.31
CA GLU A 136 -6.26 8.33 -15.16
C GLU A 136 -5.11 7.30 -15.10
N HIS A 137 -3.97 7.63 -14.52
CA HIS A 137 -2.89 6.68 -14.35
C HIS A 137 -3.34 5.49 -13.48
N ALA A 138 -2.80 4.30 -13.75
CA ALA A 138 -3.19 3.08 -13.04
C ALA A 138 -3.04 3.18 -11.50
N TYR A 139 -2.12 4.01 -11.01
CA TYR A 139 -1.92 4.25 -9.57
C TYR A 139 -3.03 5.08 -8.91
N GLY A 140 -3.86 5.76 -9.68
CA GLY A 140 -5.03 6.49 -9.18
C GLY A 140 -6.30 5.63 -9.02
N LYS A 141 -6.28 4.38 -9.50
CA LYS A 141 -7.41 3.47 -9.33
C LYS A 141 -7.50 3.00 -7.88
N PRO A 142 -8.71 3.00 -7.27
CA PRO A 142 -8.89 2.43 -5.95
C PRO A 142 -8.71 0.90 -6.00
N THR A 143 -7.71 0.37 -5.31
CA THR A 143 -7.43 -1.08 -5.28
C THR A 143 -8.62 -1.87 -4.74
N SER A 144 -9.31 -1.36 -3.73
CA SER A 144 -10.51 -1.96 -3.15
C SER A 144 -11.79 -1.75 -3.98
N GLY A 145 -11.71 -0.97 -5.07
CA GLY A 145 -12.88 -0.54 -5.83
C GLY A 145 -13.65 0.61 -5.20
N SER A 146 -14.79 0.93 -5.80
CA SER A 146 -15.79 1.88 -5.32
C SER A 146 -17.16 1.20 -5.30
N GLU A 147 -18.15 1.82 -4.67
CA GLU A 147 -19.52 1.27 -4.67
C GLU A 147 -20.02 0.98 -6.09
N THR A 148 -19.77 1.91 -7.04
CA THR A 148 -20.17 1.77 -8.43
C THR A 148 -19.41 0.66 -9.15
N SER A 149 -18.09 0.63 -9.05
CA SER A 149 -17.28 -0.37 -9.75
C SER A 149 -17.51 -1.77 -9.21
N LEU A 150 -17.61 -1.91 -7.87
CA LEU A 150 -17.91 -3.19 -7.22
C LEU A 150 -19.28 -3.72 -7.63
N ALA A 151 -20.32 -2.86 -7.65
CA ALA A 151 -21.66 -3.26 -8.07
C ALA A 151 -21.71 -3.75 -9.54
N ALA A 152 -20.79 -3.29 -10.37
CA ALA A 152 -20.71 -3.67 -11.78
C ALA A 152 -19.92 -4.96 -12.03
N ILE A 153 -19.14 -5.45 -11.04
CA ILE A 153 -18.31 -6.66 -11.21
C ILE A 153 -19.17 -7.91 -11.09
N GLY A 154 -19.15 -8.75 -12.10
CA GLY A 154 -19.75 -10.08 -12.13
C GLY A 154 -18.70 -11.20 -12.09
N ARG A 155 -19.17 -12.45 -12.04
CA ARG A 155 -18.28 -13.64 -12.03
C ARG A 155 -17.36 -13.71 -13.26
N GLU A 156 -17.86 -13.30 -14.43
CA GLU A 156 -17.06 -13.28 -15.65
C GLU A 156 -15.88 -12.30 -15.57
N ASP A 157 -16.07 -11.16 -14.89
CA ASP A 157 -14.99 -10.18 -14.67
C ASP A 157 -13.90 -10.79 -13.77
N ILE A 158 -14.29 -11.53 -12.71
CA ILE A 158 -13.38 -12.23 -11.80
C ILE A 158 -12.60 -13.31 -12.54
N VAL A 159 -13.28 -14.19 -13.28
CA VAL A 159 -12.63 -15.24 -14.07
C VAL A 159 -11.72 -14.63 -15.15
N GLY A 160 -12.14 -13.53 -15.76
CA GLY A 160 -11.32 -12.77 -16.70
C GLY A 160 -10.08 -12.14 -16.06
N ALA A 161 -10.22 -11.56 -14.87
CA ALA A 161 -9.09 -11.00 -14.10
C ALA A 161 -8.09 -12.11 -13.73
N TYR A 162 -8.58 -13.24 -13.22
CA TYR A 162 -7.77 -14.40 -12.91
C TYR A 162 -6.99 -14.90 -14.14
N ARG A 163 -7.66 -15.16 -15.26
CA ARG A 163 -7.01 -15.67 -16.49
C ARG A 163 -5.95 -14.72 -17.05
N ARG A 164 -6.10 -13.41 -16.86
CA ARG A 164 -5.10 -12.43 -17.30
C ARG A 164 -3.89 -12.34 -16.38
N GLN A 165 -4.04 -12.67 -15.10
CA GLN A 165 -2.99 -12.42 -14.10
C GLN A 165 -2.31 -13.69 -13.62
N PHE A 166 -3.04 -14.80 -13.48
CA PHE A 166 -2.53 -16.00 -12.84
C PHE A 166 -1.92 -16.97 -13.86
N GLY A 167 -0.69 -17.38 -13.58
CA GLY A 167 0.07 -18.33 -14.37
C GLY A 167 1.51 -18.44 -13.90
N ALA A 168 2.18 -19.53 -14.26
CA ALA A 168 3.53 -19.86 -13.79
C ALA A 168 4.59 -18.78 -14.12
N ASP A 169 4.40 -18.04 -15.21
CA ASP A 169 5.32 -16.98 -15.63
C ASP A 169 5.17 -15.66 -14.88
N ARG A 170 4.17 -15.56 -13.98
CA ARG A 170 3.94 -14.38 -13.14
C ARG A 170 4.07 -14.65 -11.66
N LEU A 171 4.25 -15.91 -11.31
CA LEU A 171 4.38 -16.36 -9.94
C LEU A 171 5.84 -16.33 -9.49
N ALA A 172 6.07 -15.75 -8.33
CA ALA A 172 7.24 -16.01 -7.52
C ALA A 172 6.79 -16.60 -6.19
N LEU A 173 7.37 -17.73 -5.78
CA LEU A 173 7.07 -18.39 -4.51
C LEU A 173 8.24 -18.23 -3.56
N ILE A 174 7.95 -17.70 -2.40
CA ILE A 174 8.90 -17.47 -1.32
C ILE A 174 8.49 -18.34 -0.12
N PHE A 175 9.44 -19.05 0.45
CA PHE A 175 9.27 -19.82 1.69
C PHE A 175 10.38 -19.44 2.66
N ALA A 176 10.01 -19.22 3.91
CA ALA A 176 10.93 -19.02 5.03
C ALA A 176 10.48 -19.87 6.22
N GLY A 177 11.42 -20.51 6.92
CA GLY A 177 11.08 -21.31 8.10
C GLY A 177 11.67 -22.71 8.11
N ASP A 178 11.04 -23.63 8.84
CA ASP A 178 11.57 -24.97 9.13
C ASP A 178 11.19 -26.00 8.05
N PHE A 179 12.03 -26.11 7.04
CA PHE A 179 11.88 -27.09 5.97
C PHE A 179 13.22 -27.52 5.39
N ASP A 180 13.26 -28.73 4.80
CA ASP A 180 14.35 -29.18 3.94
C ASP A 180 14.25 -28.50 2.57
N PRO A 181 15.26 -27.72 2.13
CA PRO A 181 15.21 -26.98 0.86
C PRO A 181 15.14 -27.87 -0.39
N VAL A 182 15.68 -29.09 -0.33
CA VAL A 182 15.65 -30.03 -1.45
C VAL A 182 14.23 -30.56 -1.61
N TRP A 183 13.66 -31.07 -0.53
CA TRP A 183 12.29 -31.52 -0.51
C TRP A 183 11.30 -30.43 -0.96
N MET A 184 11.42 -29.22 -0.40
CA MET A 184 10.53 -28.11 -0.74
C MET A 184 10.60 -27.76 -2.23
N ARG A 185 11.80 -27.72 -2.80
CA ARG A 185 11.98 -27.45 -4.23
C ARG A 185 11.34 -28.51 -5.12
N GLU A 186 11.51 -29.77 -4.79
CA GLU A 186 10.91 -30.89 -5.53
C GLU A 186 9.39 -30.86 -5.43
N ALA A 187 8.85 -30.66 -4.25
CA ALA A 187 7.42 -30.62 -4.01
C ALA A 187 6.73 -29.43 -4.72
N VAL A 188 7.34 -28.24 -4.65
CA VAL A 188 6.87 -27.03 -5.40
C VAL A 188 6.95 -27.27 -6.90
N THR A 189 8.05 -27.85 -7.39
CA THR A 189 8.19 -28.15 -8.82
C THR A 189 7.09 -29.12 -9.27
N GLN A 190 6.82 -30.16 -8.51
CA GLN A 190 5.75 -31.12 -8.81
C GLN A 190 4.36 -30.45 -8.81
N ALA A 191 4.08 -29.61 -7.81
CA ALA A 191 2.77 -28.96 -7.66
C ALA A 191 2.46 -27.93 -8.77
N PHE A 192 3.50 -27.25 -9.32
CA PHE A 192 3.31 -26.14 -10.25
C PHE A 192 3.85 -26.39 -11.67
N ALA A 193 4.51 -27.52 -11.95
CA ALA A 193 5.16 -27.79 -13.25
C ALA A 193 4.19 -27.74 -14.44
N SER A 194 2.94 -28.13 -14.24
CA SER A 194 1.90 -28.15 -15.28
C SER A 194 1.07 -26.90 -15.34
N TRP A 195 1.32 -25.91 -14.47
CA TRP A 195 0.51 -24.70 -14.47
C TRP A 195 0.74 -23.87 -15.74
N HIS A 196 -0.35 -23.45 -16.37
CA HIS A 196 -0.30 -22.67 -17.59
C HIS A 196 0.39 -21.31 -17.40
N ARG A 197 0.78 -20.69 -18.48
CA ARG A 197 1.28 -19.31 -18.48
C ARG A 197 0.10 -18.34 -18.49
N ALA A 198 0.28 -17.17 -17.88
CA ALA A 198 -0.77 -16.13 -17.80
C ALA A 198 -1.07 -15.43 -19.14
N GLY A 199 -0.37 -15.78 -20.22
CA GLY A 199 -0.59 -15.22 -21.54
C GLY A 199 0.31 -14.01 -21.86
N GLU A 200 -0.27 -12.89 -22.26
CA GLU A 200 0.49 -11.73 -22.73
C GLU A 200 1.39 -11.12 -21.64
N PRO A 201 2.59 -10.66 -21.98
CA PRO A 201 3.47 -9.97 -21.05
C PRO A 201 2.80 -8.75 -20.42
N LEU A 202 3.19 -8.43 -19.17
CA LEU A 202 2.71 -7.22 -18.51
C LEU A 202 3.20 -5.97 -19.27
N ALA A 203 2.27 -5.12 -19.65
CA ALA A 203 2.61 -3.82 -20.24
C ALA A 203 3.41 -2.98 -19.24
N THR A 204 4.45 -2.32 -19.75
CA THR A 204 5.22 -1.35 -18.95
C THR A 204 4.33 -0.16 -18.64
N LEU A 205 4.29 0.24 -17.36
CA LEU A 205 3.62 1.45 -16.94
C LEU A 205 4.50 2.68 -17.25
N PRO A 206 3.95 3.74 -17.85
CA PRO A 206 4.64 5.02 -17.90
C PRO A 206 4.81 5.56 -16.48
N ALA A 207 5.87 6.33 -16.24
CA ALA A 207 5.98 7.06 -14.98
C ALA A 207 4.94 8.20 -14.96
N PRO A 208 4.19 8.39 -13.86
CA PRO A 208 3.29 9.52 -13.73
C PRO A 208 4.08 10.83 -13.64
N GLU A 209 3.52 11.91 -14.19
CA GLU A 209 4.10 13.24 -14.11
C GLU A 209 3.92 13.83 -12.72
N ARG A 210 4.92 14.58 -12.25
CA ARG A 210 4.79 15.37 -11.02
C ARG A 210 3.78 16.51 -11.22
N VAL A 211 3.03 16.78 -10.15
CA VAL A 211 2.10 17.90 -10.12
C VAL A 211 2.87 19.23 -10.16
N SER A 212 2.39 20.15 -10.99
CA SER A 212 2.81 21.54 -11.02
C SER A 212 1.61 22.43 -10.68
N GLY A 213 1.81 23.36 -9.74
CA GLY A 213 0.74 24.13 -9.15
C GLY A 213 -0.05 23.34 -8.08
N ARG A 214 -1.00 24.02 -7.43
CA ARG A 214 -1.87 23.40 -6.41
C ARG A 214 -3.23 23.05 -6.97
N ARG A 215 -3.65 21.81 -6.77
CA ARG A 215 -5.03 21.37 -7.00
C ARG A 215 -5.62 20.95 -5.65
N VAL A 216 -6.86 21.31 -5.41
CA VAL A 216 -7.56 21.02 -4.16
C VAL A 216 -8.82 20.23 -4.46
N LEU A 217 -8.99 19.09 -3.78
CA LEU A 217 -10.23 18.33 -3.75
C LEU A 217 -10.85 18.48 -2.36
N LEU A 218 -12.00 19.11 -2.29
CA LEU A 218 -12.82 19.16 -1.08
C LEU A 218 -13.92 18.11 -1.14
N VAL A 219 -13.85 17.14 -0.26
CA VAL A 219 -14.88 16.11 -0.08
C VAL A 219 -15.80 16.57 1.06
N ASP A 220 -17.01 16.93 0.69
CA ASP A 220 -18.00 17.48 1.62
C ASP A 220 -18.56 16.41 2.54
N SER A 221 -18.35 16.60 3.84
CA SER A 221 -18.88 15.82 4.95
C SER A 221 -19.64 16.79 5.87
N PRO A 222 -20.94 17.05 5.59
CA PRO A 222 -21.69 18.07 6.31
C PRO A 222 -21.75 17.82 7.81
N GLY A 223 -21.54 18.86 8.61
CA GLY A 223 -21.57 18.81 10.07
C GLY A 223 -20.32 18.22 10.72
N SER A 224 -19.28 17.89 9.93
CA SER A 224 -18.01 17.42 10.49
C SER A 224 -17.33 18.49 11.32
N GLU A 225 -16.98 18.15 12.56
CA GLU A 225 -16.24 19.04 13.47
C GLU A 225 -14.73 18.98 13.24
N GLN A 226 -14.27 18.03 12.43
CA GLN A 226 -12.87 17.86 12.05
C GLN A 226 -12.72 17.90 10.53
N THR A 227 -11.58 18.43 10.08
CA THR A 227 -11.12 18.32 8.71
C THR A 227 -9.91 17.40 8.66
N TYR A 228 -10.02 16.34 7.87
CA TYR A 228 -8.90 15.46 7.53
C TYR A 228 -8.24 15.99 6.26
N PHE A 229 -6.91 15.96 6.21
CA PHE A 229 -6.19 16.45 5.03
C PHE A 229 -5.01 15.58 4.63
N TRP A 230 -4.85 15.48 3.33
CA TRP A 230 -3.76 14.84 2.63
C TRP A 230 -3.10 15.88 1.71
N ILE A 231 -1.78 16.02 1.80
CA ILE A 231 -0.99 16.92 0.95
C ILE A 231 0.10 16.09 0.29
N GLY A 232 0.12 16.00 -1.04
CA GLY A 232 1.10 15.13 -1.68
C GLY A 232 1.48 15.49 -3.10
N ASN A 233 2.45 14.75 -3.62
CA ASN A 233 2.90 14.78 -5.00
C ASN A 233 3.48 13.41 -5.38
N VAL A 234 3.73 13.19 -6.66
CA VAL A 234 4.43 12.00 -7.15
C VAL A 234 5.81 11.90 -6.50
N GLY A 235 6.06 10.76 -5.86
CA GLY A 235 7.31 10.43 -5.18
C GLY A 235 8.25 9.62 -6.06
N VAL A 236 9.23 9.01 -5.43
CA VAL A 236 10.29 8.21 -6.08
C VAL A 236 9.91 6.74 -6.23
N PRO A 237 10.52 5.99 -7.16
CA PRO A 237 10.30 4.55 -7.30
C PRO A 237 10.94 3.73 -6.17
N ARG A 238 10.60 2.43 -6.08
CA ARG A 238 11.15 1.50 -5.08
C ARG A 238 12.66 1.36 -5.19
N ALA A 239 13.18 1.34 -6.42
CA ALA A 239 14.61 1.23 -6.72
C ALA A 239 15.38 2.56 -6.60
N TYR A 240 14.86 3.54 -5.85
CA TYR A 240 15.54 4.84 -5.65
C TYR A 240 16.86 4.65 -4.91
N THR A 241 17.95 5.11 -5.52
CA THR A 241 19.33 4.83 -5.05
C THR A 241 19.67 5.49 -3.70
N LEU A 242 19.10 6.66 -3.40
CA LEU A 242 19.30 7.36 -2.13
C LEU A 242 18.23 7.01 -1.08
N ARG A 243 17.75 5.77 -1.08
CA ARG A 243 16.64 5.35 -0.20
C ARG A 243 16.91 5.56 1.28
N ALA A 244 18.14 5.27 1.75
CA ALA A 244 18.52 5.44 3.15
C ALA A 244 18.48 6.92 3.56
N ALA A 245 19.03 7.81 2.73
CA ALA A 245 18.95 9.26 2.96
C ALA A 245 17.50 9.76 2.89
N LEU A 246 16.67 9.20 1.98
CA LEU A 246 15.25 9.52 1.89
C LEU A 246 14.50 9.15 3.17
N ASP A 247 14.70 7.92 3.65
CA ASP A 247 14.01 7.41 4.83
C ASP A 247 14.43 8.20 6.08
N VAL A 248 15.72 8.52 6.24
CA VAL A 248 16.23 9.36 7.34
C VAL A 248 15.67 10.79 7.25
N THR A 249 15.68 11.39 6.07
CA THR A 249 15.16 12.75 5.88
C THR A 249 13.65 12.82 6.13
N ASN A 250 12.89 11.85 5.63
CA ASN A 250 11.46 11.79 5.89
C ASN A 250 11.14 11.51 7.37
N THR A 251 11.93 10.71 8.05
CA THR A 251 11.77 10.47 9.50
C THR A 251 12.00 11.76 10.29
N ALA A 252 13.00 12.56 9.93
CA ALA A 252 13.22 13.87 10.53
C ALA A 252 12.11 14.88 10.18
N PHE A 253 11.53 14.80 8.97
CA PHE A 253 10.49 15.72 8.50
C PHE A 253 9.12 15.40 9.12
N GLY A 254 8.63 14.15 9.03
CA GLY A 254 7.29 13.75 9.47
C GLY A 254 7.14 12.30 9.86
N GLY A 255 8.21 11.49 9.89
CA GLY A 255 8.14 10.05 10.19
C GLY A 255 8.33 9.69 11.67
N SER A 256 8.52 10.66 12.57
CA SER A 256 8.74 10.40 14.00
C SER A 256 8.03 11.43 14.87
N PHE A 257 7.88 11.10 16.16
CA PHE A 257 7.28 12.02 17.13
C PHE A 257 8.08 13.33 17.28
N GLY A 258 9.40 13.26 17.16
CA GLY A 258 10.28 14.44 17.20
C GLY A 258 10.41 15.22 15.89
N SER A 259 9.69 14.83 14.84
CA SER A 259 9.77 15.39 13.49
C SER A 259 9.34 16.85 13.39
N MET A 260 9.74 17.51 12.30
CA MET A 260 9.41 18.91 12.02
C MET A 260 7.90 19.15 12.02
N LEU A 261 7.12 18.29 11.36
CA LEU A 261 5.66 18.40 11.29
C LEU A 261 5.01 18.24 12.66
N MET A 262 5.43 17.23 13.45
CA MET A 262 4.91 17.02 14.80
C MET A 262 5.23 18.19 15.73
N GLN A 263 6.43 18.75 15.62
CA GLN A 263 6.82 19.94 16.38
C GLN A 263 5.98 21.17 15.99
N ALA A 264 5.74 21.37 14.70
CA ALA A 264 4.99 22.51 14.20
C ALA A 264 3.49 22.45 14.52
N LEU A 265 2.85 21.34 14.19
CA LEU A 265 1.38 21.22 14.25
C LEU A 265 0.85 20.70 15.59
N ARG A 266 1.60 19.86 16.28
CA ARG A 266 1.18 19.31 17.57
C ARG A 266 1.82 20.05 18.74
N THR A 267 3.14 19.99 18.87
CA THR A 267 3.82 20.42 20.10
C THR A 267 3.72 21.93 20.33
N ARG A 268 3.93 22.76 19.28
CA ARG A 268 3.93 24.21 19.39
C ARG A 268 2.56 24.84 19.30
N THR A 269 1.64 24.24 18.53
CA THR A 269 0.36 24.90 18.23
C THR A 269 -0.87 24.16 18.73
N GLY A 270 -0.76 22.86 19.04
CA GLY A 270 -1.88 22.03 19.50
C GLY A 270 -2.99 21.83 18.45
N LEU A 271 -2.70 22.08 17.16
CA LEU A 271 -3.71 22.06 16.10
C LEU A 271 -4.12 20.63 15.71
N THR A 272 -3.28 19.65 15.96
CA THR A 272 -3.57 18.24 15.69
C THR A 272 -3.05 17.34 16.80
N TYR A 273 -3.62 16.16 16.93
CA TYR A 273 -3.07 15.09 17.75
C TYR A 273 -1.99 14.29 17.02
N SER A 274 -2.11 14.18 15.69
CA SER A 274 -1.17 13.40 14.87
C SER A 274 -0.98 14.02 13.50
N VAL A 275 0.26 14.08 13.07
CA VAL A 275 0.65 14.40 11.68
C VAL A 275 1.82 13.53 11.29
N HIS A 276 1.82 13.01 10.08
CA HIS A 276 2.95 12.24 9.57
C HIS A 276 3.14 12.47 8.07
N SER A 277 4.35 12.20 7.60
CA SER A 277 4.67 12.12 6.19
C SER A 277 5.22 10.74 5.82
N SER A 278 4.96 10.31 4.61
CA SER A 278 5.42 9.01 4.10
C SER A 278 5.77 9.08 2.62
N PHE A 279 6.66 8.17 2.21
CA PHE A 279 6.91 7.84 0.81
C PHE A 279 6.45 6.41 0.57
N ARG A 280 5.37 6.22 -0.17
CA ARG A 280 4.98 4.91 -0.69
C ARG A 280 5.59 4.75 -2.07
N ARG A 281 6.39 3.70 -2.25
CA ARG A 281 7.22 3.51 -3.44
C ARG A 281 6.73 2.31 -4.24
N GLY A 282 6.49 2.49 -5.54
CA GLY A 282 6.15 1.44 -6.49
C GLY A 282 7.23 1.26 -7.54
N THR A 283 6.97 0.45 -8.57
CA THR A 283 7.97 0.12 -9.61
C THR A 283 8.43 1.36 -10.39
N VAL A 284 7.52 2.17 -10.89
CA VAL A 284 7.86 3.32 -11.78
C VAL A 284 7.88 4.65 -11.05
N ALA A 285 7.14 4.77 -9.97
CA ALA A 285 7.06 5.95 -9.12
C ALA A 285 6.45 5.58 -7.77
N GLY A 286 6.38 6.55 -6.89
CA GLY A 286 5.67 6.46 -5.62
C GLY A 286 4.77 7.66 -5.40
N GLU A 287 4.36 7.85 -4.16
CA GLU A 287 3.73 9.06 -3.68
C GLU A 287 4.47 9.57 -2.44
N PHE A 288 4.66 10.87 -2.35
CA PHE A 288 4.92 11.57 -1.11
C PHE A 288 3.61 12.09 -0.58
N ALA A 289 3.32 11.90 0.70
CA ALA A 289 2.13 12.44 1.30
C ALA A 289 2.34 12.87 2.75
N ILE A 290 1.71 13.99 3.13
CA ILE A 290 1.50 14.43 4.51
C ILE A 290 0.06 14.15 4.87
N HIS A 291 -0.17 13.51 6.02
CA HIS A 291 -1.50 13.20 6.54
C HIS A 291 -1.68 13.84 7.91
N SER A 292 -2.82 14.47 8.11
CA SER A 292 -3.21 14.97 9.43
C SER A 292 -4.71 15.25 9.47
N PHE A 293 -5.14 15.74 10.62
CA PHE A 293 -6.49 16.25 10.86
C PHE A 293 -6.43 17.41 11.85
N THR A 294 -7.48 18.21 11.88
CA THR A 294 -7.61 19.34 12.81
C THR A 294 -9.08 19.65 13.06
N GLN A 295 -9.38 20.48 14.03
CA GLN A 295 -10.73 21.06 14.16
C GLN A 295 -11.07 21.89 12.93
N THR A 296 -12.33 21.85 12.49
CA THR A 296 -12.79 22.50 11.25
C THR A 296 -12.41 23.98 11.19
N GLU A 297 -12.54 24.72 12.28
CA GLU A 297 -12.19 26.16 12.37
C GLU A 297 -10.68 26.44 12.23
N ALA A 298 -9.86 25.41 12.47
CA ALA A 298 -8.42 25.54 12.41
C ALA A 298 -7.81 25.08 11.09
N THR A 299 -8.64 24.65 10.12
CA THR A 299 -8.20 24.05 8.86
C THR A 299 -7.21 24.91 8.09
N ALA A 300 -7.54 26.18 7.82
CA ALA A 300 -6.66 27.08 7.10
C ALA A 300 -5.29 27.23 7.77
N ARG A 301 -5.28 27.37 9.09
CA ARG A 301 -4.07 27.55 9.88
C ARG A 301 -3.22 26.27 9.89
N ALA A 302 -3.83 25.11 10.03
CA ALA A 302 -3.12 23.83 10.03
C ALA A 302 -2.47 23.55 8.67
N LEU A 303 -3.19 23.79 7.56
CA LEU A 303 -2.69 23.65 6.20
C LEU A 303 -1.54 24.63 5.92
N SER A 304 -1.67 25.91 6.33
CA SER A 304 -0.60 26.91 6.18
C SER A 304 0.68 26.44 6.89
N ILE A 305 0.58 26.00 8.14
CA ILE A 305 1.74 25.53 8.91
C ILE A 305 2.35 24.25 8.30
N ALA A 306 1.55 23.32 7.79
CA ALA A 306 2.07 22.12 7.12
C ALA A 306 2.87 22.49 5.86
N LEU A 307 2.33 23.39 5.01
CA LEU A 307 2.99 23.88 3.80
C LEU A 307 4.24 24.70 4.12
N GLU A 308 4.19 25.60 5.11
CA GLU A 308 5.34 26.38 5.59
C GLU A 308 6.46 25.49 6.17
N THR A 309 6.08 24.37 6.81
CA THR A 309 7.04 23.39 7.31
C THR A 309 7.73 22.66 6.18
N LEU A 310 6.98 22.32 5.10
CA LEU A 310 7.56 21.75 3.88
C LEU A 310 8.51 22.75 3.20
N ASP A 311 8.15 24.02 3.11
CA ASP A 311 9.02 25.07 2.58
C ASP A 311 10.26 25.26 3.46
N THR A 312 10.12 25.15 4.78
CA THR A 312 11.26 25.22 5.69
C THR A 312 12.25 24.09 5.41
N LEU A 313 11.75 22.85 5.23
CA LEU A 313 12.59 21.73 4.81
C LEU A 313 13.30 22.03 3.48
N LYS A 314 12.55 22.51 2.48
CA LYS A 314 13.10 22.79 1.12
C LYS A 314 14.20 23.85 1.11
N HIS A 315 14.07 24.90 1.91
CA HIS A 315 14.96 26.04 1.87
C HIS A 315 16.08 26.03 2.92
N ARG A 316 15.87 25.36 4.06
CA ARG A 316 16.79 25.37 5.20
C ARG A 316 17.29 23.99 5.59
N GLY A 317 16.74 22.92 4.98
CA GLY A 317 17.00 21.53 5.37
C GLY A 317 16.40 21.19 6.73
N PRO A 318 16.66 19.96 7.21
CA PRO A 318 16.26 19.50 8.53
C PRO A 318 17.04 20.21 9.64
N PRO A 319 16.45 20.38 10.85
CA PRO A 319 17.16 20.99 11.98
C PRO A 319 18.44 20.23 12.37
N ALA A 320 19.42 20.96 12.93
CA ALA A 320 20.65 20.36 13.40
C ALA A 320 20.38 19.22 14.39
N GLY A 321 21.06 18.09 14.21
CA GLY A 321 20.92 16.89 15.03
C GLY A 321 19.69 16.01 14.73
N SER A 322 18.69 16.49 13.97
CA SER A 322 17.49 15.69 13.66
C SER A 322 17.80 14.51 12.75
N ILE A 323 18.77 14.64 11.85
CA ILE A 323 19.23 13.56 10.97
C ILE A 323 19.88 12.43 11.79
N ALA A 324 20.74 12.77 12.75
CA ALA A 324 21.34 11.78 13.62
C ALA A 324 20.29 11.04 14.47
N SER A 325 19.31 11.78 15.00
CA SER A 325 18.21 11.19 15.78
C SER A 325 17.33 10.29 14.90
N ALA A 326 16.98 10.70 13.68
CA ALA A 326 16.19 9.93 12.75
C ALA A 326 16.91 8.66 12.30
N ARG A 327 18.20 8.74 12.02
CA ARG A 327 19.04 7.59 11.69
C ARG A 327 19.05 6.57 12.82
N ASN A 328 19.33 7.02 14.06
CA ASN A 328 19.35 6.13 15.22
C ASN A 328 17.98 5.46 15.45
N TYR A 329 16.89 6.21 15.22
CA TYR A 329 15.53 5.68 15.29
C TYR A 329 15.31 4.55 14.27
N ILE A 330 15.68 4.76 13.02
CA ILE A 330 15.51 3.75 11.96
C ILE A 330 16.39 2.53 12.25
N LEU A 331 17.67 2.73 12.62
CA LEU A 331 18.59 1.65 12.96
C LEU A 331 18.06 0.80 14.13
N GLY A 332 17.40 1.41 15.11
CA GLY A 332 16.77 0.69 16.21
C GLY A 332 15.51 -0.09 15.83
N GLN A 333 14.78 0.37 14.81
CA GLN A 333 13.56 -0.30 14.33
C GLN A 333 13.81 -1.35 13.25
N TYR A 334 14.86 -1.20 12.46
CA TYR A 334 15.11 -2.05 11.30
C TYR A 334 15.23 -3.54 11.61
N PRO A 335 15.95 -3.97 12.65
CA PRO A 335 16.03 -5.40 13.01
C PRO A 335 14.67 -6.04 13.34
N LEU A 336 13.72 -5.26 13.89
CA LEU A 336 12.39 -5.74 14.26
C LEU A 336 11.54 -6.14 13.03
N ALA A 337 11.89 -5.62 11.85
CA ALA A 337 11.24 -5.97 10.59
C ALA A 337 11.64 -7.36 10.04
N PHE A 338 12.47 -8.12 10.77
CA PHE A 338 13.00 -9.43 10.36
C PHE A 338 12.96 -10.45 11.51
N GLU A 339 12.05 -10.31 12.46
CA GLU A 339 11.98 -11.18 13.63
C GLU A 339 11.40 -12.56 13.30
N THR A 340 10.37 -12.60 12.44
CA THR A 340 9.63 -13.83 12.13
C THR A 340 9.94 -14.38 10.75
N ALA A 341 9.59 -15.65 10.51
CA ALA A 341 9.65 -16.24 9.17
C ALA A 341 8.75 -15.50 8.18
N SER A 342 7.58 -15.01 8.63
CA SER A 342 6.66 -14.23 7.80
C SER A 342 7.27 -12.89 7.39
N ASP A 343 7.98 -12.19 8.28
CA ASP A 343 8.67 -10.94 7.95
C ASP A 343 9.73 -11.14 6.87
N TRP A 344 10.49 -12.23 6.99
CA TRP A 344 11.48 -12.59 5.97
C TRP A 344 10.83 -12.96 4.64
N ALA A 345 9.73 -13.73 4.65
CA ALA A 345 9.01 -14.07 3.44
C ALA A 345 8.51 -12.81 2.72
N ALA A 346 7.90 -11.87 3.45
CA ALA A 346 7.43 -10.60 2.93
C ALA A 346 8.58 -9.71 2.39
N ALA A 347 9.71 -9.63 3.10
CA ALA A 347 10.87 -8.87 2.63
C ALA A 347 11.45 -9.43 1.33
N LEU A 348 11.58 -10.75 1.22
CA LEU A 348 12.05 -11.41 0.00
C LEU A 348 11.04 -11.28 -1.16
N ALA A 349 9.73 -11.29 -0.85
CA ALA A 349 8.68 -11.04 -1.82
C ALA A 349 8.77 -9.63 -2.43
N ASP A 350 9.13 -8.64 -1.62
CA ASP A 350 9.38 -7.26 -2.07
C ASP A 350 10.56 -7.19 -3.05
N LEU A 351 11.66 -7.93 -2.77
CA LEU A 351 12.80 -7.99 -3.69
C LEU A 351 12.38 -8.55 -5.06
N GLU A 352 11.65 -9.65 -5.06
CA GLU A 352 11.15 -10.29 -6.29
C GLU A 352 10.15 -9.40 -7.04
N LEU A 353 9.23 -8.77 -6.34
CA LEU A 353 8.21 -7.91 -6.96
C LEU A 353 8.84 -6.73 -7.68
N TYR A 354 9.80 -6.08 -7.06
CA TYR A 354 10.42 -4.85 -7.56
C TYR A 354 11.74 -5.06 -8.30
N GLY A 355 12.17 -6.32 -8.47
CA GLY A 355 13.43 -6.66 -9.16
C GLY A 355 14.65 -6.08 -8.47
N LEU A 356 14.65 -6.08 -7.14
CA LEU A 356 15.74 -5.55 -6.32
C LEU A 356 16.81 -6.62 -6.10
N PRO A 357 18.08 -6.25 -5.94
CA PRO A 357 19.16 -7.22 -5.66
C PRO A 357 19.04 -7.77 -4.23
N ASP A 358 19.58 -8.96 -3.99
CA ASP A 358 19.60 -9.58 -2.66
C ASP A 358 20.27 -8.68 -1.60
N SER A 359 21.32 -7.95 -1.99
CA SER A 359 22.01 -6.99 -1.12
C SER A 359 21.14 -5.81 -0.69
N TYR A 360 19.95 -5.65 -1.27
CA TYR A 360 19.04 -4.54 -0.90
C TYR A 360 18.67 -4.54 0.58
N ILE A 361 18.59 -5.71 1.22
CA ILE A 361 18.35 -5.83 2.66
C ILE A 361 19.65 -5.58 3.43
N ASP A 362 20.72 -6.26 3.07
CA ASP A 362 21.99 -6.25 3.80
C ASP A 362 22.70 -4.89 3.71
N ASP A 363 22.61 -4.20 2.57
CA ASP A 363 23.24 -2.90 2.34
C ASP A 363 22.53 -1.74 3.05
N TYR A 364 21.33 -1.96 3.64
CA TYR A 364 20.54 -0.86 4.17
C TYR A 364 21.10 -0.25 5.46
N ASP A 365 21.54 -1.08 6.40
CA ASP A 365 22.17 -0.60 7.66
C ASP A 365 23.47 0.16 7.37
N PRO A 366 24.44 -0.37 6.61
CA PRO A 366 25.60 0.41 6.19
C PRO A 366 25.25 1.72 5.48
N ALA A 367 24.24 1.69 4.60
CA ALA A 367 23.80 2.89 3.88
C ALA A 367 23.18 3.94 4.82
N LEU A 368 22.42 3.53 5.84
CA LEU A 368 21.90 4.43 6.87
C LEU A 368 23.03 5.09 7.66
N GLN A 369 24.05 4.33 8.04
CA GLN A 369 25.20 4.85 8.78
C GLN A 369 26.02 5.83 7.95
N ALA A 370 26.08 5.66 6.63
CA ALA A 370 26.81 6.48 5.68
C ALA A 370 26.07 7.75 5.23
N VAL A 371 24.80 7.96 5.66
CA VAL A 371 24.02 9.16 5.27
C VAL A 371 24.74 10.43 5.73
N ASP A 372 25.05 11.29 4.76
CA ASP A 372 25.69 12.59 4.96
C ASP A 372 24.79 13.77 4.55
N ASP A 373 25.22 14.99 4.87
CA ASP A 373 24.46 16.22 4.59
C ASP A 373 24.24 16.42 3.08
N ARG A 374 25.19 16.03 2.24
CA ARG A 374 25.07 16.15 0.78
C ARG A 374 23.96 15.25 0.22
N GLN A 375 23.86 14.04 0.73
CA GLN A 375 22.79 13.10 0.35
C GLN A 375 21.42 13.60 0.85
N VAL A 376 21.36 14.17 2.05
CA VAL A 376 20.15 14.80 2.59
C VAL A 376 19.71 15.97 1.71
N ASP A 377 20.62 16.88 1.35
CA ASP A 377 20.33 18.01 0.45
C ASP A 377 19.85 17.54 -0.93
N GLU A 378 20.46 16.49 -1.49
CA GLU A 378 20.04 15.91 -2.76
C GLU A 378 18.62 15.35 -2.68
N VAL A 379 18.30 14.62 -1.62
CA VAL A 379 16.97 14.06 -1.37
C VAL A 379 15.93 15.18 -1.18
N VAL A 380 16.24 16.19 -0.36
CA VAL A 380 15.34 17.34 -0.16
C VAL A 380 15.05 18.03 -1.49
N ARG A 381 16.05 18.20 -2.33
CA ARG A 381 15.91 18.86 -3.63
C ARG A 381 15.12 18.01 -4.62
N SER A 382 15.41 16.70 -4.75
CA SER A 382 14.92 15.85 -5.82
C SER A 382 13.64 15.08 -5.47
N ALA A 383 13.46 14.64 -4.21
CA ALA A 383 12.36 13.78 -3.81
C ALA A 383 11.18 14.53 -3.19
N PHE A 384 11.43 15.52 -2.32
CA PHE A 384 10.36 16.31 -1.71
C PHE A 384 9.81 17.35 -2.71
N PRO A 385 8.49 17.57 -2.78
CA PRO A 385 7.90 18.62 -3.62
C PRO A 385 8.11 20.01 -3.02
N ALA A 386 7.97 21.05 -3.84
CA ALA A 386 7.74 22.40 -3.34
C ALA A 386 6.30 22.53 -2.82
N SER A 387 6.06 23.37 -1.83
CA SER A 387 4.70 23.57 -1.30
C SER A 387 3.73 24.19 -2.33
N ALA A 388 4.28 24.82 -3.36
CA ALA A 388 3.52 25.37 -4.49
C ALA A 388 3.06 24.29 -5.48
N ASP A 389 3.68 23.10 -5.45
CA ASP A 389 3.47 22.02 -6.41
C ASP A 389 2.98 20.76 -5.67
N VAL A 390 1.77 20.85 -5.12
CA VAL A 390 1.14 19.72 -4.38
C VAL A 390 -0.35 19.63 -4.67
N ASP A 391 -0.86 18.42 -4.60
CA ASP A 391 -2.29 18.18 -4.50
C ASP A 391 -2.69 18.16 -3.04
N ILE A 392 -3.89 18.64 -2.76
CA ILE A 392 -4.48 18.69 -1.42
C ILE A 392 -5.87 18.04 -1.47
N ALA A 393 -6.07 16.96 -0.74
CA ALA A 393 -7.39 16.38 -0.53
C ALA A 393 -7.84 16.69 0.89
N LEU A 394 -9.08 17.17 1.02
CA LEU A 394 -9.71 17.52 2.29
C LEU A 394 -11.01 16.72 2.43
N ILE A 395 -11.27 16.18 3.62
CA ILE A 395 -12.60 15.67 3.99
C ILE A 395 -13.07 16.49 5.19
N GLY A 396 -14.16 17.23 5.05
CA GLY A 396 -14.70 18.10 6.10
C GLY A 396 -15.96 18.82 5.66
N ASP A 397 -16.48 19.68 6.53
CA ASP A 397 -17.69 20.47 6.26
C ASP A 397 -17.40 21.59 5.25
N ALA A 398 -17.84 21.37 4.00
CA ALA A 398 -17.59 22.31 2.91
C ALA A 398 -18.23 23.70 3.14
N GLU A 399 -19.34 23.79 3.85
CA GLU A 399 -19.96 25.08 4.16
C GLU A 399 -19.03 25.97 4.98
N ARG A 400 -18.22 25.37 5.86
CA ARG A 400 -17.31 26.07 6.78
C ARG A 400 -15.92 26.32 6.20
N ILE A 401 -15.41 25.43 5.33
CA ILE A 401 -13.99 25.49 4.89
C ILE A 401 -13.80 25.80 3.40
N ARG A 402 -14.86 25.91 2.59
CA ARG A 402 -14.79 26.12 1.13
C ARG A 402 -13.95 27.35 0.75
N VAL A 403 -14.09 28.46 1.44
CA VAL A 403 -13.37 29.69 1.15
C VAL A 403 -11.86 29.50 1.37
N ASP A 404 -11.50 28.87 2.47
CA ASP A 404 -10.11 28.58 2.81
C ASP A 404 -9.49 27.56 1.83
N ALA A 405 -10.26 26.53 1.44
CA ALA A 405 -9.85 25.56 0.45
C ALA A 405 -9.60 26.20 -0.94
N ALA A 406 -10.50 27.08 -1.36
CA ALA A 406 -10.37 27.81 -2.64
C ALA A 406 -9.16 28.76 -2.68
N ALA A 407 -8.75 29.29 -1.54
CA ALA A 407 -7.57 30.16 -1.43
C ALA A 407 -6.23 29.39 -1.61
N LEU A 408 -6.25 28.05 -1.47
CA LEU A 408 -5.05 27.20 -1.59
C LEU A 408 -4.70 26.84 -3.03
N GLY A 409 -5.68 26.79 -3.95
CA GLY A 409 -5.45 26.38 -5.33
C GLY A 409 -6.73 26.16 -6.13
N VAL A 410 -6.61 25.43 -7.24
CA VAL A 410 -7.76 25.11 -8.10
C VAL A 410 -8.66 24.11 -7.39
N LEU A 411 -9.82 24.59 -6.90
CA LEU A 411 -10.77 23.80 -6.11
C LEU A 411 -11.69 22.96 -6.99
N ARG A 412 -11.83 21.69 -6.60
CA ARG A 412 -12.92 20.80 -7.01
C ARG A 412 -13.66 20.31 -5.77
N GLU A 413 -14.96 20.15 -5.88
CA GLU A 413 -15.80 19.67 -4.77
C GLU A 413 -16.48 18.36 -5.13
N ARG A 414 -16.71 17.53 -4.13
CA ARG A 414 -17.43 16.27 -4.21
C ARG A 414 -18.14 15.98 -2.89
N ALA A 415 -19.32 15.39 -2.94
CA ALA A 415 -19.96 14.87 -1.74
C ALA A 415 -19.28 13.58 -1.28
N LEU A 416 -19.10 13.39 0.01
CA LEU A 416 -18.58 12.16 0.61
C LEU A 416 -19.51 10.96 0.30
N SER A 417 -20.81 11.21 0.21
CA SER A 417 -21.83 10.22 -0.16
C SER A 417 -21.73 9.75 -1.62
N ALA A 418 -20.98 10.43 -2.49
CA ALA A 418 -20.82 10.02 -3.88
C ALA A 418 -20.25 8.59 -3.98
N PRO A 419 -20.79 7.74 -4.90
CA PRO A 419 -20.44 6.31 -4.95
C PRO A 419 -19.08 6.02 -5.59
N GLN A 420 -18.32 7.05 -5.97
CA GLN A 420 -17.00 6.96 -6.59
C GLN A 420 -16.03 7.91 -5.90
N PHE A 421 -14.72 7.69 -6.05
CA PHE A 421 -13.65 8.52 -5.48
C PHE A 421 -13.10 9.58 -6.46
N ARG A 422 -13.54 9.57 -7.72
CA ARG A 422 -13.13 10.51 -8.79
C ARG A 422 -14.27 11.38 -9.23
#